data_3e8924cf2fc45cbf42ee1eb8623435d9
#
_entry.id   3e8924cf2fc45cbf42ee1eb8623435d9
#
_cell.length_a   1.000
_cell.length_b   1.000
_cell.length_c   1.000
_cell.angle_alpha   90.00
_cell.angle_beta   90.00
_cell.angle_gamma   90.00
#
_symmetry.space_group_name_H-M   'P 1'
#
loop_
_entity.id
_entity.type
_entity.pdbx_description
1 polymer ?
#
loop_
_entity_poly.entity_id
_entity_poly.type
_entity_poly.pdbx_seq_one_letter_code
_entity_poly.pdbx_strand_id
1 'polypeptide(L)'
;MNNNLTLSITTIGDLLLRQTITITDNGEPIKGVKLCVPIYQRPYKWTARNAIQLLDDIIDAKNSNKERYRVGTLILHKAKGKNLYDIVDGQQRTITFSLLLTALGEKGIEFLQQKIYDNEHNNHNIANNYNALYRRVGLKSEESESAIEHQREMERLKEYIENRCELIVVITSDVSEAFQFFDSQNARGKALYPHDLLKAYHLREMNYISDEETEKMVKDWEQVSQSGLADFFGNYLYRIKEWVSGNKANVLNEHNIQMFKGITPVSYTHLRAHETGAYL
;
A
#
# COMPACT_ATOMS: atom_id res chain seq x y z
N MET A 1 -20.74 -5.52 -21.33
CA MET A 1 -20.09 -5.82 -20.04
C MET A 1 -19.11 -4.70 -19.80
N ASN A 2 -19.36 -3.80 -18.85
CA ASN A 2 -18.38 -2.77 -18.51
C ASN A 2 -17.22 -3.48 -17.80
N ASN A 3 -16.11 -3.69 -18.49
CA ASN A 3 -14.88 -4.14 -17.85
C ASN A 3 -14.38 -3.03 -16.94
N ASN A 4 -14.73 -3.09 -15.66
CA ASN A 4 -14.23 -2.17 -14.65
C ASN A 4 -12.74 -2.41 -14.31
N LEU A 5 -12.14 -3.43 -14.93
CA LEU A 5 -10.79 -3.87 -14.66
C LEU A 5 -9.87 -3.50 -15.83
N THR A 6 -8.77 -2.84 -15.52
CA THR A 6 -7.70 -2.51 -16.47
C THR A 6 -6.39 -3.13 -16.00
N LEU A 7 -5.73 -3.86 -16.89
CA LEU A 7 -4.38 -4.40 -16.65
C LEU A 7 -3.35 -3.61 -17.43
N SER A 8 -2.21 -3.38 -16.80
CA SER A 8 -1.07 -2.68 -17.40
C SER A 8 0.25 -3.25 -16.90
N ILE A 9 1.27 -3.14 -17.72
CA ILE A 9 2.67 -3.27 -17.31
C ILE A 9 3.29 -1.90 -17.51
N THR A 10 3.74 -1.28 -16.42
CA THR A 10 4.28 0.08 -16.48
C THR A 10 5.65 0.15 -15.84
N THR A 11 6.53 0.99 -16.37
CA THR A 11 7.84 1.20 -15.77
C THR A 11 7.74 2.09 -14.54
N ILE A 12 8.74 2.01 -13.66
CA ILE A 12 8.82 2.88 -12.48
C ILE A 12 8.92 4.35 -12.90
N GLY A 13 9.67 4.65 -13.98
CA GLY A 13 9.79 6.01 -14.49
C GLY A 13 8.48 6.55 -15.07
N ASP A 14 7.73 5.73 -15.83
CA ASP A 14 6.42 6.15 -16.33
C ASP A 14 5.46 6.45 -15.19
N LEU A 15 5.41 5.58 -14.19
CA LEU A 15 4.48 5.71 -13.07
C LEU A 15 4.79 6.91 -12.18
N LEU A 16 6.05 7.04 -11.72
CA LEU A 16 6.42 7.99 -10.66
C LEU A 16 6.88 9.35 -11.18
N LEU A 17 7.49 9.38 -12.38
CA LEU A 17 8.04 10.62 -12.95
C LEU A 17 7.14 11.21 -14.03
N ARG A 18 6.63 10.37 -14.94
CA ARG A 18 5.78 10.80 -16.06
C ARG A 18 4.29 10.74 -15.74
N GLN A 19 3.92 10.15 -14.57
CA GLN A 19 2.52 9.99 -14.13
C GLN A 19 1.64 9.34 -15.21
N THR A 20 2.17 8.32 -15.87
CA THR A 20 1.52 7.66 -17.00
C THR A 20 1.49 6.15 -16.79
N ILE A 21 0.36 5.54 -17.15
CA ILE A 21 0.17 4.10 -17.20
C ILE A 21 -0.33 3.76 -18.61
N THR A 22 0.36 2.85 -19.30
CA THR A 22 -0.06 2.40 -20.64
C THR A 22 -0.89 1.12 -20.52
N ILE A 23 -2.12 1.12 -20.99
CA ILE A 23 -3.02 -0.02 -20.93
C ILE A 23 -2.49 -1.13 -21.87
N THR A 24 -2.37 -2.36 -21.34
CA THR A 24 -1.79 -3.47 -22.11
C THR A 24 -2.67 -3.88 -23.30
N ASP A 25 -4.01 -3.83 -23.16
CA ASP A 25 -4.94 -4.35 -24.17
C ASP A 25 -4.99 -3.52 -25.45
N ASN A 26 -4.86 -2.20 -25.36
CA ASN A 26 -5.04 -1.29 -26.49
C ASN A 26 -3.85 -0.33 -26.70
N GLY A 27 -2.86 -0.35 -25.82
CA GLY A 27 -1.69 0.54 -25.88
C GLY A 27 -1.99 2.01 -25.55
N GLU A 28 -3.19 2.35 -25.09
CA GLU A 28 -3.56 3.73 -24.76
C GLU A 28 -2.93 4.17 -23.44
N PRO A 29 -2.29 5.37 -23.40
CA PRO A 29 -1.73 5.90 -22.17
C PRO A 29 -2.79 6.62 -21.33
N ILE A 30 -2.90 6.25 -20.07
CA ILE A 30 -3.59 7.05 -19.05
C ILE A 30 -2.58 8.06 -18.52
N LYS A 31 -2.80 9.35 -18.78
CA LYS A 31 -1.92 10.44 -18.36
C LYS A 31 -2.46 11.16 -17.13
N GLY A 32 -1.55 11.77 -16.37
CA GLY A 32 -1.88 12.52 -15.16
C GLY A 32 -2.36 11.62 -14.01
N VAL A 33 -1.78 10.42 -13.92
CA VAL A 33 -2.08 9.46 -12.86
C VAL A 33 -1.51 9.98 -11.55
N LYS A 34 -2.38 10.42 -10.65
CA LYS A 34 -2.00 10.84 -9.31
C LYS A 34 -2.22 9.71 -8.33
N LEU A 35 -1.14 9.10 -7.89
CA LEU A 35 -1.18 8.06 -6.86
C LEU A 35 -1.47 8.68 -5.50
N CYS A 36 -2.35 8.04 -4.73
CA CYS A 36 -2.67 8.43 -3.37
C CYS A 36 -2.54 7.24 -2.42
N VAL A 37 -2.02 7.50 -1.23
CA VAL A 37 -2.07 6.53 -0.14
C VAL A 37 -3.31 6.85 0.69
N PRO A 38 -4.36 6.02 0.64
CA PRO A 38 -5.57 6.25 1.41
C PRO A 38 -5.31 6.23 2.92
N ILE A 39 -6.11 6.95 3.69
CA ILE A 39 -5.98 7.05 5.15
C ILE A 39 -6.06 5.68 5.84
N TYR A 40 -6.82 4.74 5.28
CA TYR A 40 -6.96 3.39 5.83
C TYR A 40 -5.72 2.51 5.63
N GLN A 41 -4.78 2.92 4.78
CA GLN A 41 -3.54 2.16 4.58
C GLN A 41 -2.65 2.23 5.82
N ARG A 42 -1.98 1.11 6.11
CA ARG A 42 -1.00 1.06 7.20
C ARG A 42 0.16 2.02 6.94
N PRO A 43 0.80 2.55 7.98
CA PRO A 43 2.02 3.34 7.84
C PRO A 43 3.12 2.61 7.06
N TYR A 44 4.08 3.36 6.55
CA TYR A 44 5.27 2.80 5.92
C TYR A 44 6.11 2.04 6.96
N LYS A 45 6.16 0.71 6.84
CA LYS A 45 6.79 -0.19 7.83
C LYS A 45 8.05 -0.89 7.31
N TRP A 46 8.42 -0.71 6.05
CA TRP A 46 9.68 -1.26 5.57
C TRP A 46 10.85 -0.65 6.33
N THR A 47 11.79 -1.52 6.71
CA THR A 47 13.04 -1.14 7.36
C THR A 47 14.11 -0.87 6.31
N ALA A 48 15.23 -0.28 6.73
CA ALA A 48 16.40 -0.08 5.87
C ALA A 48 16.87 -1.39 5.22
N ARG A 49 16.75 -2.52 5.93
CA ARG A 49 17.06 -3.83 5.37
C ARG A 49 16.19 -4.19 4.16
N ASN A 50 14.88 -3.92 4.23
CA ASN A 50 13.97 -4.19 3.11
C ASN A 50 14.28 -3.27 1.91
N ALA A 51 14.57 -1.98 2.17
CA ALA A 51 14.91 -1.02 1.13
C ALA A 51 16.23 -1.37 0.43
N ILE A 52 17.26 -1.75 1.19
CA ILE A 52 18.55 -2.19 0.65
C ILE A 52 18.41 -3.51 -0.11
N GLN A 53 17.63 -4.47 0.40
CA GLN A 53 17.40 -5.72 -0.31
C GLN A 53 16.76 -5.47 -1.69
N LEU A 54 15.75 -4.59 -1.77
CA LEU A 54 15.14 -4.21 -3.05
C LEU A 54 16.19 -3.60 -4.01
N LEU A 55 17.06 -2.73 -3.50
CA LEU A 55 18.13 -2.11 -4.29
C LEU A 55 19.13 -3.16 -4.79
N ASP A 56 19.58 -4.07 -3.91
CA ASP A 56 20.52 -5.12 -4.26
C ASP A 56 19.91 -6.08 -5.32
N ASP A 57 18.64 -6.47 -5.18
CA ASP A 57 17.92 -7.28 -6.18
C ASP A 57 17.86 -6.58 -7.56
N ILE A 58 17.71 -5.25 -7.58
CA ILE A 58 17.72 -4.46 -8.82
C ILE A 58 19.14 -4.42 -9.42
N ILE A 59 20.16 -4.20 -8.59
CA ILE A 59 21.56 -4.20 -9.03
C ILE A 59 21.93 -5.56 -9.63
N ASP A 60 21.53 -6.66 -8.99
CA ASP A 60 21.75 -8.01 -9.50
C ASP A 60 21.04 -8.26 -10.82
N ALA A 61 19.79 -7.77 -10.96
CA ALA A 61 19.06 -7.86 -12.22
C ALA A 61 19.74 -7.08 -13.34
N LYS A 62 20.20 -5.85 -13.06
CA LYS A 62 20.96 -5.01 -14.00
C LYS A 62 22.27 -5.68 -14.40
N ASN A 63 23.05 -6.18 -13.44
CA ASN A 63 24.36 -6.83 -13.69
C ASN A 63 24.20 -8.16 -14.45
N SER A 64 23.07 -8.84 -14.29
CA SER A 64 22.68 -10.02 -15.06
C SER A 64 22.12 -9.67 -16.45
N ASN A 65 22.18 -8.42 -16.87
CA ASN A 65 21.67 -7.91 -18.15
C ASN A 65 20.20 -8.27 -18.41
N LYS A 66 19.37 -8.32 -17.38
CA LYS A 66 17.92 -8.53 -17.56
C LYS A 66 17.34 -7.33 -18.31
N GLU A 67 16.77 -7.59 -19.47
CA GLU A 67 16.15 -6.54 -20.30
C GLU A 67 14.99 -5.87 -19.56
N ARG A 68 14.25 -6.64 -18.74
CA ARG A 68 13.14 -6.17 -17.91
C ARG A 68 13.15 -6.87 -16.56
N TYR A 69 12.88 -6.13 -15.52
CA TYR A 69 12.80 -6.65 -14.16
C TYR A 69 11.46 -6.31 -13.52
N ARG A 70 10.63 -7.34 -13.33
CA ARG A 70 9.32 -7.17 -12.70
C ARG A 70 9.46 -7.17 -11.18
N VAL A 71 9.15 -6.04 -10.58
CA VAL A 71 9.32 -5.80 -9.15
C VAL A 71 8.06 -6.10 -8.33
N GLY A 72 6.97 -6.48 -8.98
CA GLY A 72 5.75 -6.95 -8.34
C GLY A 72 4.47 -6.34 -8.91
N THR A 73 3.40 -6.39 -8.13
CA THR A 73 2.07 -5.91 -8.50
C THR A 73 1.74 -4.63 -7.73
N LEU A 74 1.01 -3.72 -8.39
CA LEU A 74 0.41 -2.52 -7.81
C LEU A 74 -1.10 -2.58 -8.09
N ILE A 75 -1.91 -2.54 -7.05
CA ILE A 75 -3.37 -2.54 -7.17
C ILE A 75 -3.88 -1.14 -6.87
N LEU A 76 -4.59 -0.56 -7.83
CA LEU A 76 -5.11 0.79 -7.79
C LEU A 76 -6.64 0.79 -7.86
N HIS A 77 -7.26 1.55 -6.98
CA HIS A 77 -8.67 1.91 -7.08
C HIS A 77 -8.81 3.31 -7.66
N LYS A 78 -9.54 3.44 -8.76
CA LYS A 78 -9.81 4.71 -9.41
C LYS A 78 -11.03 5.37 -8.79
N ALA A 79 -10.83 6.48 -8.07
CA ALA A 79 -11.93 7.26 -7.54
C ALA A 79 -12.76 7.89 -8.67
N LYS A 80 -14.10 7.82 -8.57
CA LYS A 80 -15.00 8.36 -9.60
C LYS A 80 -14.78 9.87 -9.79
N GLY A 81 -14.64 10.30 -11.04
CA GLY A 81 -14.57 11.70 -11.42
C GLY A 81 -13.24 12.41 -11.13
N LYS A 82 -12.21 11.69 -10.67
CA LYS A 82 -10.89 12.26 -10.39
C LYS A 82 -9.79 11.42 -11.06
N ASN A 83 -8.68 12.07 -11.46
CA ASN A 83 -7.46 11.37 -11.88
C ASN A 83 -6.63 10.94 -10.66
N LEU A 84 -7.31 10.55 -9.59
CA LEU A 84 -6.74 10.10 -8.34
C LEU A 84 -6.88 8.58 -8.24
N TYR A 85 -5.78 7.92 -7.93
CA TYR A 85 -5.67 6.47 -7.87
C TYR A 85 -5.19 6.07 -6.48
N ASP A 86 -6.10 5.51 -5.70
CA ASP A 86 -5.81 5.01 -4.36
C ASP A 86 -5.00 3.72 -4.43
N ILE A 87 -3.87 3.69 -3.79
CA ILE A 87 -3.06 2.46 -3.69
C ILE A 87 -3.71 1.51 -2.70
N VAL A 88 -4.23 0.40 -3.20
CA VAL A 88 -4.79 -0.69 -2.39
C VAL A 88 -3.70 -1.69 -2.00
N ASP A 89 -2.79 -2.02 -2.93
CA ASP A 89 -1.59 -2.80 -2.64
C ASP A 89 -0.37 -2.26 -3.42
N GLY A 90 0.82 -2.49 -2.86
CA GLY A 90 2.09 -2.04 -3.43
C GLY A 90 2.65 -0.76 -2.80
N GLN A 91 1.99 -0.18 -1.80
CA GLN A 91 2.39 1.06 -1.13
C GLN A 91 3.86 1.05 -0.68
N GLN A 92 4.29 0.02 0.05
CA GLN A 92 5.64 -0.05 0.61
C GLN A 92 6.71 0.04 -0.50
N ARG A 93 6.52 -0.69 -1.59
CA ARG A 93 7.41 -0.66 -2.76
C ARG A 93 7.40 0.69 -3.44
N THR A 94 6.22 1.26 -3.69
CA THR A 94 6.09 2.56 -4.36
C THR A 94 6.79 3.67 -3.59
N ILE A 95 6.64 3.71 -2.26
CA ILE A 95 7.39 4.64 -1.39
C ILE A 95 8.89 4.40 -1.53
N THR A 96 9.34 3.14 -1.43
CA THR A 96 10.77 2.81 -1.49
C THR A 96 11.39 3.18 -2.83
N PHE A 97 10.70 2.95 -3.97
CA PHE A 97 11.16 3.41 -5.28
C PHE A 97 11.26 4.93 -5.36
N SER A 98 10.29 5.64 -4.81
CA SER A 98 10.33 7.10 -4.77
C SER A 98 11.52 7.61 -3.94
N LEU A 99 11.80 6.97 -2.79
CA LEU A 99 12.99 7.30 -1.97
C LEU A 99 14.30 6.96 -2.70
N LEU A 100 14.35 5.84 -3.41
CA LEU A 100 15.52 5.42 -4.17
C LEU A 100 15.82 6.37 -5.34
N LEU A 101 14.81 6.75 -6.11
CA LEU A 101 14.96 7.75 -7.17
C LEU A 101 15.42 9.10 -6.61
N THR A 102 14.88 9.52 -5.46
CA THR A 102 15.33 10.74 -4.77
C THR A 102 16.79 10.61 -4.32
N ALA A 103 17.21 9.46 -3.81
CA ALA A 103 18.61 9.20 -3.43
C ALA A 103 19.56 9.21 -4.65
N LEU A 104 19.06 8.86 -5.84
CA LEU A 104 19.74 8.94 -7.13
C LEU A 104 19.63 10.31 -7.82
N GLY A 105 19.17 11.34 -7.09
CA GLY A 105 19.17 12.73 -7.54
C GLY A 105 17.88 13.22 -8.18
N GLU A 106 16.82 12.42 -8.28
CA GLU A 106 15.52 12.91 -8.73
C GLU A 106 14.91 13.86 -7.71
N LYS A 107 14.29 14.94 -8.22
CA LYS A 107 13.68 15.99 -7.38
C LYS A 107 12.20 16.11 -7.69
N GLY A 108 11.42 16.45 -6.66
CA GLY A 108 10.03 16.85 -6.85
C GLY A 108 9.08 15.70 -7.20
N ILE A 109 9.37 14.47 -6.77
CA ILE A 109 8.45 13.34 -6.93
C ILE A 109 7.15 13.65 -6.19
N GLU A 110 6.07 13.94 -6.93
CA GLU A 110 4.78 14.41 -6.39
C GLU A 110 4.21 13.42 -5.36
N PHE A 111 4.41 12.13 -5.60
CA PHE A 111 3.94 11.09 -4.69
C PHE A 111 4.47 11.22 -3.24
N LEU A 112 5.69 11.71 -3.05
CA LEU A 112 6.29 11.93 -1.71
C LEU A 112 5.80 13.21 -1.01
N GLN A 113 5.07 14.09 -1.70
CA GLN A 113 4.59 15.37 -1.14
C GLN A 113 3.23 15.25 -0.43
N GLN A 114 2.70 14.04 -0.29
CA GLN A 114 1.39 13.83 0.31
C GLN A 114 1.42 14.00 1.83
N LYS A 115 0.40 14.67 2.38
CA LYS A 115 0.26 14.92 3.83
C LYS A 115 0.19 13.66 4.70
N ILE A 116 -0.19 12.52 4.12
CA ILE A 116 -0.29 11.26 4.87
C ILE A 116 1.05 10.81 5.46
N TYR A 117 2.16 11.35 4.97
CA TYR A 117 3.49 11.09 5.50
C TYR A 117 3.82 11.92 6.75
N ASP A 118 2.95 12.81 7.16
CA ASP A 118 3.12 13.74 8.29
C ASP A 118 2.87 13.09 9.66
N ASN A 119 3.06 11.77 9.78
CA ASN A 119 3.02 11.11 11.07
C ASN A 119 4.43 10.65 11.49
N GLU A 120 4.72 10.70 12.79
CA GLU A 120 6.05 10.42 13.35
C GLU A 120 6.66 9.09 12.90
N HIS A 121 5.85 8.03 12.85
CA HIS A 121 6.32 6.70 12.44
C HIS A 121 6.68 6.63 10.95
N ASN A 122 5.87 7.25 10.10
CA ASN A 122 6.18 7.34 8.68
C ASN A 122 7.45 8.15 8.46
N ASN A 123 7.57 9.32 9.08
CA ASN A 123 8.71 10.21 8.94
C ASN A 123 10.02 9.54 9.37
N HIS A 124 9.99 8.82 10.50
CA HIS A 124 11.14 8.08 10.98
C HIS A 124 11.59 6.98 10.00
N ASN A 125 10.69 6.13 9.55
CA ASN A 125 11.01 5.05 8.61
C ASN A 125 11.42 5.57 7.24
N ILE A 126 10.76 6.61 6.73
CA ILE A 126 11.11 7.28 5.47
C ILE A 126 12.52 7.85 5.54
N ALA A 127 12.83 8.60 6.60
CA ALA A 127 14.15 9.20 6.80
C ALA A 127 15.26 8.14 6.93
N ASN A 128 15.02 7.09 7.72
CA ASN A 128 15.97 5.99 7.88
C ASN A 128 16.25 5.25 6.58
N ASN A 129 15.19 4.93 5.82
CA ASN A 129 15.32 4.22 4.55
C ASN A 129 15.97 5.10 3.49
N TYR A 130 15.58 6.38 3.40
CA TYR A 130 16.26 7.32 2.52
C TYR A 130 17.75 7.43 2.83
N ASN A 131 18.11 7.60 4.10
CA ASN A 131 19.52 7.70 4.51
C ASN A 131 20.30 6.41 4.21
N ALA A 132 19.69 5.24 4.40
CA ALA A 132 20.32 3.97 4.07
C ALA A 132 20.54 3.81 2.56
N LEU A 133 19.54 4.13 1.75
CA LEU A 133 19.64 4.14 0.29
C LEU A 133 20.66 5.14 -0.20
N TYR A 134 20.61 6.39 0.30
CA TYR A 134 21.55 7.45 -0.05
C TYR A 134 23.01 7.08 0.25
N ARG A 135 23.26 6.46 1.41
CA ARG A 135 24.62 5.95 1.75
C ARG A 135 25.04 4.80 0.83
N ARG A 136 24.12 3.95 0.42
CA ARG A 136 24.39 2.79 -0.42
C ARG A 136 24.69 3.16 -1.87
N VAL A 137 23.97 4.15 -2.43
CA VAL A 137 24.24 4.68 -3.78
C VAL A 137 25.43 5.64 -3.79
N GLY A 138 25.74 6.26 -2.66
CA GLY A 138 27.01 6.96 -2.37
C GLY A 138 27.44 7.96 -3.42
N LEU A 139 26.62 8.95 -3.74
CA LEU A 139 27.04 10.04 -4.60
C LEU A 139 28.24 10.77 -3.94
N LYS A 140 29.45 10.46 -4.42
CA LYS A 140 30.68 11.07 -3.92
C LYS A 140 30.84 12.46 -4.55
N SER A 141 31.18 13.45 -3.72
CA SER A 141 31.41 14.83 -4.15
C SER A 141 32.87 15.11 -4.60
N GLU A 142 33.71 14.09 -4.69
CA GLU A 142 35.13 14.24 -5.05
C GLU A 142 35.35 14.14 -6.55
N GLU A 143 36.17 15.03 -7.11
CA GLU A 143 36.57 15.06 -8.53
C GLU A 143 37.68 14.03 -8.85
N SER A 144 37.59 12.83 -8.30
CA SER A 144 38.52 11.74 -8.61
C SER A 144 37.97 10.91 -9.79
N GLU A 145 38.87 10.28 -10.56
CA GLU A 145 38.49 9.38 -11.67
C GLU A 145 37.53 8.27 -11.20
N SER A 146 37.75 7.76 -10.00
CA SER A 146 36.87 6.79 -9.32
C SER A 146 35.49 7.37 -8.99
N ALA A 147 35.39 8.67 -8.68
CA ALA A 147 34.11 9.33 -8.39
C ALA A 147 33.29 9.54 -9.68
N ILE A 148 33.96 9.90 -10.79
CA ILE A 148 33.32 10.06 -12.09
C ILE A 148 32.76 8.71 -12.58
N GLU A 149 33.51 7.63 -12.43
CA GLU A 149 33.04 6.29 -12.82
C GLU A 149 31.87 5.82 -11.95
N HIS A 150 31.94 6.07 -10.65
CA HIS A 150 30.84 5.81 -9.73
C HIS A 150 29.58 6.59 -10.10
N GLN A 151 29.71 7.87 -10.42
CA GLN A 151 28.56 8.69 -10.86
C GLN A 151 27.93 8.13 -12.13
N ARG A 152 28.73 7.75 -13.12
CA ARG A 152 28.21 7.11 -14.36
C ARG A 152 27.49 5.80 -14.06
N GLU A 153 27.99 5.02 -13.10
CA GLU A 153 27.34 3.77 -12.69
C GLU A 153 25.98 4.05 -12.02
N MET A 154 25.89 5.08 -11.19
CA MET A 154 24.63 5.49 -10.58
C MET A 154 23.63 6.05 -11.61
N GLU A 155 24.08 6.77 -12.60
CA GLU A 155 23.24 7.21 -13.73
C GLU A 155 22.68 6.03 -14.52
N ARG A 156 23.52 5.02 -14.82
CA ARG A 156 23.08 3.76 -15.46
C ARG A 156 22.09 2.98 -14.59
N LEU A 157 22.31 2.95 -13.27
CA LEU A 157 21.38 2.31 -12.34
C LEU A 157 20.03 3.03 -12.33
N LYS A 158 20.05 4.35 -12.28
CA LYS A 158 18.85 5.19 -12.36
C LYS A 158 18.09 4.93 -13.65
N GLU A 159 18.77 4.97 -14.80
CA GLU A 159 18.17 4.67 -16.10
C GLU A 159 17.55 3.26 -16.15
N TYR A 160 18.21 2.27 -15.55
CA TYR A 160 17.69 0.92 -15.46
C TYR A 160 16.41 0.87 -14.60
N ILE A 161 16.39 1.55 -13.45
CA ILE A 161 15.21 1.63 -12.59
C ILE A 161 14.05 2.28 -13.33
N GLU A 162 14.29 3.39 -14.01
CA GLU A 162 13.26 4.15 -14.70
C GLU A 162 12.65 3.42 -15.90
N ASN A 163 13.47 2.72 -16.67
CA ASN A 163 13.05 2.20 -17.97
C ASN A 163 12.97 0.67 -18.05
N ARG A 164 13.51 -0.07 -17.08
CA ARG A 164 13.57 -1.54 -17.10
C ARG A 164 12.92 -2.21 -15.88
N CYS A 165 12.75 -1.47 -14.76
CA CYS A 165 11.97 -1.97 -13.63
C CYS A 165 10.50 -1.73 -13.89
N GLU A 166 9.69 -2.81 -13.85
CA GLU A 166 8.28 -2.82 -14.22
C GLU A 166 7.39 -3.27 -13.08
N LEU A 167 6.21 -2.69 -13.00
CA LEU A 167 5.10 -3.13 -12.16
C LEU A 167 3.97 -3.70 -13.02
N ILE A 168 3.33 -4.75 -12.55
CA ILE A 168 2.02 -5.16 -13.06
C ILE A 168 1.00 -4.29 -12.33
N VAL A 169 0.31 -3.43 -13.06
CA VAL A 169 -0.68 -2.51 -12.50
C VAL A 169 -2.07 -3.03 -12.80
N VAL A 170 -2.86 -3.20 -11.74
CA VAL A 170 -4.28 -3.56 -11.81
C VAL A 170 -5.08 -2.34 -11.39
N ILE A 171 -5.93 -1.82 -12.26
CA ILE A 171 -6.79 -0.67 -11.97
C ILE A 171 -8.24 -1.15 -12.01
N THR A 172 -8.99 -0.88 -10.95
CA THR A 172 -10.43 -1.10 -10.92
C THR A 172 -11.17 0.12 -10.36
N SER A 173 -12.40 0.32 -10.80
CA SER A 173 -13.33 1.31 -10.22
C SER A 173 -14.22 0.69 -9.14
N ASP A 174 -14.13 -0.63 -8.92
CA ASP A 174 -14.83 -1.33 -7.84
C ASP A 174 -13.87 -1.62 -6.69
N VAL A 175 -14.12 -0.98 -5.57
CA VAL A 175 -13.28 -1.12 -4.37
C VAL A 175 -13.32 -2.56 -3.82
N SER A 176 -14.47 -3.25 -3.92
CA SER A 176 -14.59 -4.63 -3.44
C SER A 176 -13.72 -5.57 -4.28
N GLU A 177 -13.70 -5.36 -5.59
CA GLU A 177 -12.84 -6.10 -6.50
C GLU A 177 -11.35 -5.83 -6.23
N ALA A 178 -10.97 -4.56 -5.97
CA ALA A 178 -9.60 -4.22 -5.58
C ALA A 178 -9.14 -4.98 -4.33
N PHE A 179 -10.01 -5.09 -3.33
CA PHE A 179 -9.71 -5.85 -2.11
C PHE A 179 -9.68 -7.36 -2.34
N GLN A 180 -10.49 -7.91 -3.24
CA GLN A 180 -10.41 -9.33 -3.61
C GLN A 180 -9.06 -9.66 -4.26
N PHE A 181 -8.57 -8.79 -5.16
CA PHE A 181 -7.22 -8.92 -5.73
C PHE A 181 -6.14 -8.84 -4.65
N PHE A 182 -6.26 -7.88 -3.76
CA PHE A 182 -5.34 -7.72 -2.63
C PHE A 182 -5.30 -8.98 -1.75
N ASP A 183 -6.46 -9.52 -1.36
CA ASP A 183 -6.55 -10.75 -0.55
C ASP A 183 -5.91 -11.94 -1.29
N SER A 184 -6.17 -12.08 -2.58
CA SER A 184 -5.61 -13.18 -3.40
C SER A 184 -4.08 -13.10 -3.53
N GLN A 185 -3.51 -11.90 -3.59
CA GLN A 185 -2.05 -11.70 -3.66
C GLN A 185 -1.39 -11.97 -2.30
N ASN A 186 -2.03 -11.56 -1.20
CA ASN A 186 -1.50 -11.75 0.16
C ASN A 186 -1.53 -13.21 0.62
N ALA A 187 -2.39 -14.05 0.06
CA ALA A 187 -2.40 -15.50 0.31
C ALA A 187 -1.06 -16.18 -0.05
N ARG A 188 -0.21 -15.53 -0.85
CA ARG A 188 1.13 -16.02 -1.24
C ARG A 188 2.30 -15.36 -0.49
N GLY A 189 2.04 -14.32 0.33
CA GLY A 189 3.05 -13.56 1.06
C GLY A 189 2.90 -13.65 2.58
N LYS A 190 3.42 -12.65 3.31
CA LYS A 190 3.13 -12.51 4.74
C LYS A 190 1.68 -12.09 4.89
N ALA A 191 0.84 -13.02 5.35
CA ALA A 191 -0.57 -12.77 5.56
C ALA A 191 -0.78 -11.51 6.41
N LEU A 192 -1.73 -10.68 5.98
CA LEU A 192 -2.24 -9.59 6.81
C LEU A 192 -3.00 -10.16 8.00
N TYR A 193 -2.98 -9.43 9.08
CA TYR A 193 -3.85 -9.79 10.17
C TYR A 193 -5.31 -9.55 9.77
N PRO A 194 -6.25 -10.44 10.18
CA PRO A 194 -7.67 -10.28 9.88
C PRO A 194 -8.22 -8.89 10.28
N HIS A 195 -7.72 -8.31 11.37
CA HIS A 195 -8.14 -6.98 11.81
C HIS A 195 -7.65 -5.84 10.90
N ASP A 196 -6.54 -5.99 10.17
CA ASP A 196 -6.11 -4.99 9.18
C ASP A 196 -7.08 -4.96 7.98
N LEU A 197 -7.59 -6.13 7.58
CA LEU A 197 -8.62 -6.22 6.52
C LEU A 197 -9.94 -5.60 6.97
N LEU A 198 -10.33 -5.81 8.24
CA LEU A 198 -11.52 -5.19 8.82
C LEU A 198 -11.39 -3.68 8.93
N LYS A 199 -10.22 -3.17 9.33
CA LYS A 199 -9.94 -1.74 9.36
C LYS A 199 -10.19 -1.11 7.99
N ALA A 200 -9.56 -1.65 6.95
CA ALA A 200 -9.71 -1.15 5.59
C ALA A 200 -11.18 -1.18 5.13
N TYR A 201 -11.90 -2.26 5.44
CA TYR A 201 -13.31 -2.40 5.10
C TYR A 201 -14.18 -1.35 5.81
N HIS A 202 -14.05 -1.19 7.13
CA HIS A 202 -14.88 -0.26 7.90
C HIS A 202 -14.62 1.20 7.53
N LEU A 203 -13.36 1.60 7.40
CA LEU A 203 -13.01 2.97 7.01
C LEU A 203 -13.59 3.34 5.63
N ARG A 204 -13.64 2.38 4.72
CA ARG A 204 -14.26 2.56 3.41
C ARG A 204 -15.77 2.82 3.51
N GLU A 205 -16.46 2.07 4.36
CA GLU A 205 -17.92 2.19 4.51
C GLU A 205 -18.34 3.45 5.29
N MET A 206 -17.40 4.12 5.95
CA MET A 206 -17.64 5.32 6.75
C MET A 206 -17.71 6.62 5.91
N ASN A 207 -18.37 6.60 4.76
CA ASN A 207 -18.51 7.75 3.84
C ASN A 207 -19.23 8.97 4.44
N TYR A 208 -19.83 8.82 5.62
CA TYR A 208 -20.60 9.84 6.34
C TYR A 208 -19.80 10.52 7.46
N ILE A 209 -18.55 10.12 7.67
CA ILE A 209 -17.66 10.68 8.69
C ILE A 209 -16.70 11.67 8.03
N SER A 210 -16.35 12.74 8.72
CA SER A 210 -15.36 13.70 8.22
C SER A 210 -13.95 13.09 8.12
N ASP A 211 -13.12 13.66 7.26
CA ASP A 211 -11.73 13.22 7.11
C ASP A 211 -10.94 13.35 8.43
N GLU A 212 -11.23 14.38 9.24
CA GLU A 212 -10.61 14.60 10.55
C GLU A 212 -10.96 13.51 11.56
N GLU A 213 -12.22 13.11 11.62
CA GLU A 213 -12.69 12.03 12.50
C GLU A 213 -12.13 10.69 12.04
N THR A 214 -12.05 10.45 10.73
CA THR A 214 -11.44 9.25 10.15
C THR A 214 -9.97 9.18 10.50
N GLU A 215 -9.23 10.30 10.38
CA GLU A 215 -7.82 10.35 10.75
C GLU A 215 -7.60 10.06 12.24
N LYS A 216 -8.46 10.60 13.11
CA LYS A 216 -8.41 10.30 14.54
C LYS A 216 -8.63 8.81 14.83
N MET A 217 -9.65 8.20 14.23
CA MET A 217 -9.91 6.75 14.38
C MET A 217 -8.73 5.91 13.92
N VAL A 218 -8.09 6.29 12.81
CA VAL A 218 -6.89 5.59 12.31
C VAL A 218 -5.74 5.73 13.28
N LYS A 219 -5.51 6.93 13.85
CA LYS A 219 -4.48 7.15 14.87
C LYS A 219 -4.72 6.29 16.11
N ASP A 220 -5.94 6.26 16.62
CA ASP A 220 -6.31 5.47 17.80
C ASP A 220 -6.08 3.97 17.53
N TRP A 221 -6.44 3.49 16.34
CA TRP A 221 -6.20 2.12 15.92
C TRP A 221 -4.70 1.77 15.85
N GLU A 222 -3.90 2.64 15.24
CA GLU A 222 -2.45 2.43 15.06
C GLU A 222 -1.65 2.54 16.38
N GLN A 223 -2.21 3.14 17.42
CA GLN A 223 -1.60 3.18 18.76
C GLN A 223 -1.68 1.82 19.47
N VAL A 224 -2.64 0.98 19.11
CA VAL A 224 -2.77 -0.36 19.68
C VAL A 224 -1.77 -1.30 19.01
N SER A 225 -1.08 -2.11 19.81
CA SER A 225 -0.13 -3.08 19.24
C SER A 225 -0.84 -4.11 18.36
N GLN A 226 -0.17 -4.58 17.30
CA GLN A 226 -0.72 -5.59 16.40
C GLN A 226 -1.09 -6.89 17.13
N SER A 227 -0.31 -7.29 18.14
CA SER A 227 -0.63 -8.44 18.99
C SER A 227 -1.88 -8.19 19.84
N GLY A 228 -2.03 -6.97 20.37
CA GLY A 228 -3.21 -6.58 21.14
C GLY A 228 -4.48 -6.58 20.29
N LEU A 229 -4.41 -6.07 19.07
CA LEU A 229 -5.54 -6.12 18.13
C LEU A 229 -5.86 -7.56 17.71
N ALA A 230 -4.85 -8.38 17.41
CA ALA A 230 -5.05 -9.79 17.07
C ALA A 230 -5.72 -10.56 18.20
N ASP A 231 -5.29 -10.31 19.43
CA ASP A 231 -5.88 -10.93 20.62
C ASP A 231 -7.31 -10.45 20.85
N PHE A 232 -7.54 -9.14 20.78
CA PHE A 232 -8.87 -8.55 20.95
C PHE A 232 -9.88 -9.09 19.92
N PHE A 233 -9.53 -9.05 18.65
CA PHE A 233 -10.43 -9.53 17.59
C PHE A 233 -10.56 -11.06 17.59
N GLY A 234 -9.47 -11.79 17.76
CA GLY A 234 -9.44 -13.25 17.66
C GLY A 234 -9.93 -13.96 18.89
N ASN A 235 -9.44 -13.57 20.08
CA ASN A 235 -9.71 -14.28 21.32
C ASN A 235 -10.91 -13.74 22.10
N TYR A 236 -11.30 -12.48 21.90
CA TYR A 236 -12.44 -11.91 22.60
C TYR A 236 -13.63 -11.70 21.68
N LEU A 237 -13.55 -10.76 20.76
CA LEU A 237 -14.71 -10.30 20.01
C LEU A 237 -15.30 -11.40 19.10
N TYR A 238 -14.44 -12.13 18.38
CA TYR A 238 -14.88 -13.22 17.51
C TYR A 238 -15.52 -14.36 18.29
N ARG A 239 -14.90 -14.77 19.41
CA ARG A 239 -15.43 -15.87 20.22
C ARG A 239 -16.75 -15.51 20.90
N ILE A 240 -16.87 -14.29 21.42
CA ILE A 240 -18.13 -13.82 22.00
C ILE A 240 -19.23 -13.85 20.94
N LYS A 241 -18.95 -13.36 19.74
CA LYS A 241 -19.93 -13.34 18.65
C LYS A 241 -20.37 -14.74 18.24
N GLU A 242 -19.44 -15.69 18.12
CA GLU A 242 -19.75 -17.08 17.81
C GLU A 242 -20.58 -17.73 18.92
N TRP A 243 -20.21 -17.52 20.20
CA TRP A 243 -20.95 -18.08 21.34
C TRP A 243 -22.35 -17.51 21.45
N VAL A 244 -22.53 -16.21 21.25
CA VAL A 244 -23.87 -15.59 21.22
C VAL A 244 -24.74 -16.18 20.10
N SER A 245 -24.12 -16.58 18.99
CA SER A 245 -24.82 -17.27 17.89
C SER A 245 -25.00 -18.78 18.11
N GLY A 246 -24.56 -19.32 19.25
CA GLY A 246 -24.66 -20.76 19.57
C GLY A 246 -23.62 -21.63 18.84
N ASN A 247 -22.62 -21.01 18.22
CA ASN A 247 -21.57 -21.71 17.46
C ASN A 247 -20.35 -22.02 18.34
N LYS A 248 -19.55 -23.01 17.90
CA LYS A 248 -18.21 -23.24 18.44
C LYS A 248 -17.24 -22.19 17.86
N ALA A 249 -16.59 -21.44 18.72
CA ALA A 249 -15.60 -20.46 18.30
C ALA A 249 -14.30 -21.15 17.85
N ASN A 250 -13.98 -21.01 16.58
CA ASN A 250 -12.69 -21.36 16.00
C ASN A 250 -11.71 -20.16 16.10
N VAL A 251 -10.64 -20.18 15.33
CA VAL A 251 -9.69 -19.07 15.23
C VAL A 251 -10.17 -18.08 14.16
N LEU A 252 -10.13 -16.78 14.46
CA LEU A 252 -10.40 -15.73 13.48
C LEU A 252 -9.34 -15.79 12.36
N ASN A 253 -9.81 -15.85 11.12
CA ASN A 253 -8.97 -15.85 9.93
C ASN A 253 -9.63 -15.03 8.81
N GLU A 254 -8.96 -14.92 7.67
CA GLU A 254 -9.43 -14.18 6.50
C GLU A 254 -10.76 -14.68 5.93
N HIS A 255 -11.09 -15.95 6.10
CA HIS A 255 -12.31 -16.54 5.58
C HIS A 255 -13.54 -16.25 6.45
N ASN A 256 -13.35 -16.10 7.75
CA ASN A 256 -14.45 -15.89 8.70
C ASN A 256 -14.60 -14.44 9.18
N ILE A 257 -13.77 -13.52 8.72
CA ILE A 257 -13.91 -12.08 9.00
C ILE A 257 -15.21 -11.49 8.43
N GLN A 258 -15.85 -12.18 7.48
CA GLN A 258 -17.11 -11.73 6.87
C GLN A 258 -18.20 -11.43 7.90
N MET A 259 -18.18 -12.11 9.04
CA MET A 259 -19.17 -11.86 10.10
C MET A 259 -19.05 -10.47 10.75
N PHE A 260 -17.92 -9.78 10.56
CA PHE A 260 -17.73 -8.41 11.00
C PHE A 260 -17.98 -7.39 9.90
N LYS A 261 -18.12 -7.84 8.63
CA LYS A 261 -18.49 -6.99 7.51
C LYS A 261 -20.00 -6.78 7.51
N GLY A 262 -20.46 -5.59 7.11
CA GLY A 262 -21.89 -5.28 7.02
C GLY A 262 -22.55 -4.87 8.35
N ILE A 263 -21.80 -4.73 9.44
CA ILE A 263 -22.29 -4.09 10.65
C ILE A 263 -22.30 -2.58 10.39
N THR A 264 -23.48 -2.05 10.12
CA THR A 264 -23.68 -0.61 9.97
C THR A 264 -24.14 0.00 11.31
N PRO A 265 -23.96 1.30 11.53
CA PRO A 265 -24.48 1.98 12.72
C PRO A 265 -25.99 1.77 12.93
N VAL A 266 -26.74 1.64 11.85
CA VAL A 266 -28.20 1.34 11.90
C VAL A 266 -28.46 -0.07 12.42
N SER A 267 -27.69 -1.05 12.03
CA SER A 267 -27.79 -2.43 12.53
C SER A 267 -27.44 -2.50 14.03
N TYR A 268 -26.48 -1.69 14.48
CA TYR A 268 -26.08 -1.62 15.88
C TYR A 268 -27.15 -0.98 16.76
N THR A 269 -27.80 0.07 16.32
CA THR A 269 -28.91 0.71 17.05
C THR A 269 -30.13 -0.20 17.12
N HIS A 270 -30.37 -1.02 16.11
CA HIS A 270 -31.49 -1.98 16.09
C HIS A 270 -31.28 -3.15 17.07
N LEU A 271 -30.06 -3.68 17.19
CA LEU A 271 -29.70 -4.69 18.19
C LEU A 271 -29.88 -4.16 19.61
N ARG A 272 -29.49 -2.91 19.89
CA ARG A 272 -29.67 -2.29 21.19
C ARG A 272 -31.14 -2.06 21.57
N ALA A 273 -31.99 -1.77 20.59
CA ALA A 273 -33.43 -1.58 20.81
C ALA A 273 -34.14 -2.92 21.14
N HIS A 274 -33.67 -4.04 20.60
CA HIS A 274 -34.20 -5.38 20.91
C HIS A 274 -33.77 -5.89 22.28
N GLU A 275 -32.56 -5.61 22.73
CA GLU A 275 -32.07 -6.05 24.05
C GLU A 275 -32.74 -5.30 25.20
N THR A 276 -33.08 -4.01 25.02
CA THR A 276 -33.79 -3.24 26.06
C THR A 276 -35.28 -3.57 26.18
N GLY A 277 -35.89 -4.20 25.18
CA GLY A 277 -37.27 -4.62 25.19
C GLY A 277 -37.54 -5.98 25.86
N ALA A 278 -36.50 -6.78 26.13
CA ALA A 278 -36.63 -8.13 26.70
C ALA A 278 -36.54 -8.17 28.23
N TYR A 279 -36.31 -7.02 28.88
CA TYR A 279 -36.16 -6.94 30.35
C TYR A 279 -37.09 -5.91 31.01
N LEU A 280 -38.19 -5.52 30.33
CA LEU A 280 -39.35 -4.85 30.90
C LEU A 280 -40.58 -5.72 30.73
#